data_3855f01cad35ce9331c6ff255e026a96
#
_entry.id   3855f01cad35ce9331c6ff255e026a96
#
_cell.length_a   1.000
_cell.length_b   1.000
_cell.length_c   1.000
_cell.angle_alpha   90.00
_cell.angle_beta   90.00
_cell.angle_gamma   90.00
#
_symmetry.space_group_name_H-M   'P 1'
#
loop_
_entity.id
_entity.type
_entity.pdbx_description
1 polymer ?
#
loop_
_entity_poly.entity_id
_entity_poly.type
_entity_poly.pdbx_seq_one_letter_code
_entity_poly.pdbx_strand_id
1 'polypeptide(L)'
;MTSILGISAFYHDSAAAILIDGEIIAAAQEERFTRKKHDSSFPKNALDFVLKFSKLKLSDIDYIVFFEKPFLKFERLLETYVAFAPKGFAQFVKSMPIWLNDKLFQKKQLLNILKELDSDFQDQGKLFFSEHHLSHAASAFYPSPFEEAVVLTADGVGEWATTTLAIGKGKNLEIKKEIHFPHSLGLLYSAFTYYVGFKVNSGEYKLMGLAPYGEPKYSKLIKENLIDIKEDGSFKLNQNYFDYATGLRMTNKKFNSLFGQDARDSKKDKLTQFHMDIAASIQKVTEEIILKL
;
A
#
# COMPACT_ATOMS: atom_id res chain seq x y z
N MET A 1 -18.93 -2.59 -27.41
CA MET A 1 -18.26 -1.57 -26.59
C MET A 1 -18.33 -2.06 -25.16
N THR A 2 -17.19 -2.34 -24.55
CA THR A 2 -17.10 -2.79 -23.16
C THR A 2 -16.51 -1.67 -22.32
N SER A 3 -17.22 -1.22 -21.30
CA SER A 3 -16.83 -0.13 -20.41
C SER A 3 -16.49 -0.66 -19.01
N ILE A 4 -15.32 -0.25 -18.48
CA ILE A 4 -14.84 -0.66 -17.17
C ILE A 4 -14.48 0.59 -16.36
N LEU A 5 -15.08 0.74 -15.18
CA LEU A 5 -14.79 1.81 -14.24
C LEU A 5 -13.93 1.26 -13.08
N GLY A 6 -12.70 1.74 -12.94
CA GLY A 6 -11.83 1.45 -11.81
C GLY A 6 -12.00 2.49 -10.70
N ILE A 7 -12.10 2.04 -9.45
CA ILE A 7 -12.26 2.89 -8.26
C ILE A 7 -11.23 2.51 -7.19
N SER A 8 -10.47 3.51 -6.71
CA SER A 8 -9.64 3.44 -5.50
C SER A 8 -10.21 4.41 -4.46
N ALA A 9 -10.49 3.95 -3.24
CA ALA A 9 -11.08 4.76 -2.17
C ALA A 9 -10.84 4.20 -0.76
N PHE A 10 -11.08 5.03 0.27
CA PHE A 10 -11.13 4.68 1.70
C PHE A 10 -9.78 4.33 2.35
N TYR A 11 -8.67 4.68 1.71
CA TYR A 11 -7.35 4.52 2.32
C TYR A 11 -6.51 5.79 2.15
N HIS A 12 -5.95 6.05 0.98
CA HIS A 12 -5.29 7.29 0.58
C HIS A 12 -5.38 7.45 -0.95
N ASP A 13 -5.18 8.66 -1.44
CA ASP A 13 -5.06 8.95 -2.88
C ASP A 13 -6.21 8.37 -3.73
N SER A 14 -7.45 8.61 -3.27
CA SER A 14 -8.65 8.12 -3.96
C SER A 14 -8.67 8.59 -5.40
N ALA A 15 -9.11 7.71 -6.31
CA ALA A 15 -9.06 7.94 -7.76
C ALA A 15 -10.16 7.18 -8.49
N ALA A 16 -10.49 7.64 -9.69
CA ALA A 16 -11.32 6.92 -10.64
C ALA A 16 -10.66 6.90 -12.02
N ALA A 17 -10.85 5.80 -12.76
CA ALA A 17 -10.39 5.65 -14.13
C ALA A 17 -11.45 4.91 -14.95
N ILE A 18 -11.59 5.25 -16.24
CA ILE A 18 -12.50 4.58 -17.16
C ILE A 18 -11.75 4.05 -18.37
N LEU A 19 -12.03 2.79 -18.69
CA LEU A 19 -11.55 2.11 -19.87
C LEU A 19 -12.73 1.79 -20.80
N ILE A 20 -12.51 1.91 -22.10
CA ILE A 20 -13.48 1.51 -23.13
C ILE A 20 -12.74 0.64 -24.15
N ASP A 21 -13.21 -0.59 -24.35
CA ASP A 21 -12.62 -1.58 -25.26
C ASP A 21 -11.11 -1.79 -25.05
N GLY A 22 -10.63 -1.66 -23.79
CA GLY A 22 -9.24 -1.83 -23.39
C GLY A 22 -8.39 -0.54 -23.40
N GLU A 23 -8.92 0.56 -23.94
CA GLU A 23 -8.23 1.86 -23.96
C GLU A 23 -8.55 2.69 -22.71
N ILE A 24 -7.54 3.29 -22.09
CA ILE A 24 -7.72 4.22 -20.98
C ILE A 24 -8.21 5.56 -21.53
N ILE A 25 -9.49 5.88 -21.28
CA ILE A 25 -10.13 7.10 -21.79
C ILE A 25 -9.87 8.29 -20.88
N ALA A 26 -9.99 8.09 -19.57
CA ALA A 26 -9.71 9.13 -18.57
C ALA A 26 -9.36 8.52 -17.22
N ALA A 27 -8.52 9.21 -16.47
CA ALA A 27 -8.18 8.88 -15.09
C ALA A 27 -7.92 10.17 -14.28
N ALA A 28 -8.36 10.21 -13.03
CA ALA A 28 -8.12 11.34 -12.14
C ALA A 28 -8.08 10.93 -10.68
N GLN A 29 -7.24 11.62 -9.90
CA GLN A 29 -7.26 11.56 -8.44
C GLN A 29 -8.24 12.59 -7.87
N GLU A 30 -8.92 12.24 -6.78
CA GLU A 30 -9.86 13.12 -6.09
C GLU A 30 -9.21 14.41 -5.57
N GLU A 31 -7.95 14.32 -5.13
CA GLU A 31 -7.19 15.49 -4.64
C GLU A 31 -6.99 16.58 -5.70
N ARG A 32 -7.10 16.27 -7.00
CA ARG A 32 -7.03 17.28 -8.07
C ARG A 32 -8.19 18.27 -7.97
N PHE A 33 -9.33 17.79 -7.49
CA PHE A 33 -10.58 18.56 -7.35
C PHE A 33 -10.74 19.13 -5.94
N THR A 34 -10.54 18.30 -4.90
CA THR A 34 -10.73 18.71 -3.50
C THR A 34 -9.59 19.56 -2.95
N ARG A 35 -8.40 19.53 -3.60
CA ARG A 35 -7.16 20.16 -3.11
C ARG A 35 -6.70 19.66 -1.75
N LYS A 36 -7.25 18.54 -1.30
CA LYS A 36 -6.87 17.87 -0.07
C LYS A 36 -5.88 16.75 -0.39
N LYS A 37 -4.61 16.96 0.01
CA LYS A 37 -3.54 15.98 -0.24
C LYS A 37 -3.84 14.65 0.46
N HIS A 38 -3.63 13.53 -0.26
CA HIS A 38 -3.92 12.17 0.18
C HIS A 38 -5.40 11.99 0.58
N ASP A 39 -6.32 12.58 -0.18
CA ASP A 39 -7.75 12.44 0.08
C ASP A 39 -8.16 10.96 0.02
N SER A 40 -8.74 10.48 1.12
CA SER A 40 -9.19 9.08 1.27
C SER A 40 -10.70 8.91 1.09
N SER A 41 -11.44 9.99 0.84
CA SER A 41 -12.89 9.94 0.64
C SER A 41 -13.23 9.18 -0.65
N PHE A 42 -14.50 8.79 -0.81
CA PHE A 42 -14.95 8.25 -2.10
C PHE A 42 -14.74 9.29 -3.21
N PRO A 43 -14.16 8.94 -4.37
CA PRO A 43 -13.71 9.89 -5.39
C PRO A 43 -14.87 10.42 -6.27
N LYS A 44 -15.80 11.16 -5.68
CA LYS A 44 -17.02 11.65 -6.36
C LYS A 44 -16.70 12.58 -7.54
N ASN A 45 -15.74 13.49 -7.33
CA ASN A 45 -15.40 14.47 -8.36
C ASN A 45 -14.58 13.81 -9.49
N ALA A 46 -13.66 12.91 -9.14
CA ALA A 46 -12.90 12.15 -10.13
C ALA A 46 -13.83 11.24 -10.94
N LEU A 47 -14.80 10.59 -10.30
CA LEU A 47 -15.82 9.79 -10.97
C LEU A 47 -16.69 10.62 -11.94
N ASP A 48 -17.20 11.75 -11.48
CA ASP A 48 -17.98 12.68 -12.31
C ASP A 48 -17.16 13.15 -13.54
N PHE A 49 -15.87 13.47 -13.32
CA PHE A 49 -14.96 13.85 -14.39
C PHE A 49 -14.79 12.76 -15.44
N VAL A 50 -14.47 11.52 -15.05
CA VAL A 50 -14.22 10.44 -16.02
C VAL A 50 -15.49 10.03 -16.75
N LEU A 51 -16.65 10.05 -16.11
CA LEU A 51 -17.95 9.80 -16.75
C LEU A 51 -18.31 10.90 -17.77
N LYS A 52 -18.17 12.17 -17.40
CA LYS A 52 -18.41 13.29 -18.32
C LYS A 52 -17.47 13.27 -19.51
N PHE A 53 -16.18 12.98 -19.28
CA PHE A 53 -15.18 12.91 -20.34
C PHE A 53 -15.48 11.80 -21.35
N SER A 54 -15.89 10.62 -20.87
CA SER A 54 -16.26 9.47 -21.68
C SER A 54 -17.67 9.58 -22.30
N LYS A 55 -18.47 10.57 -21.87
CA LYS A 55 -19.88 10.76 -22.26
C LYS A 55 -20.77 9.56 -21.88
N LEU A 56 -20.43 8.83 -20.83
CA LEU A 56 -21.20 7.71 -20.28
C LEU A 56 -21.86 8.11 -18.97
N LYS A 57 -23.01 7.48 -18.66
CA LYS A 57 -23.61 7.50 -17.33
C LYS A 57 -23.09 6.31 -16.52
N LEU A 58 -23.19 6.39 -15.21
CA LEU A 58 -22.79 5.27 -14.34
C LEU A 58 -23.63 4.01 -14.61
N SER A 59 -24.91 4.16 -14.92
CA SER A 59 -25.82 3.08 -15.32
C SER A 59 -25.41 2.36 -16.61
N ASP A 60 -24.68 3.04 -17.51
CA ASP A 60 -24.21 2.49 -18.79
C ASP A 60 -22.94 1.65 -18.65
N ILE A 61 -22.26 1.70 -17.49
CA ILE A 61 -21.01 0.98 -17.25
C ILE A 61 -21.27 -0.53 -17.12
N ASP A 62 -20.47 -1.34 -17.84
CA ASP A 62 -20.61 -2.79 -17.83
C ASP A 62 -19.99 -3.41 -16.58
N TYR A 63 -18.79 -2.94 -16.16
CA TYR A 63 -18.04 -3.46 -15.03
C TYR A 63 -17.48 -2.34 -14.16
N ILE A 64 -17.59 -2.50 -12.84
CA ILE A 64 -16.97 -1.62 -11.84
C ILE A 64 -15.97 -2.45 -11.05
N VAL A 65 -14.73 -2.02 -10.97
CA VAL A 65 -13.66 -2.74 -10.29
C VAL A 65 -13.12 -1.91 -9.14
N PHE A 66 -13.21 -2.46 -7.94
CA PHE A 66 -12.56 -1.88 -6.76
C PHE A 66 -11.17 -2.52 -6.57
N PHE A 67 -10.18 -1.72 -6.19
CA PHE A 67 -8.76 -2.03 -6.25
C PHE A 67 -8.25 -3.05 -5.22
N GLU A 68 -9.03 -3.42 -4.20
CA GLU A 68 -8.64 -4.37 -3.14
C GLU A 68 -9.81 -5.30 -2.76
N LYS A 69 -9.49 -6.43 -2.12
CA LYS A 69 -10.46 -7.40 -1.57
C LYS A 69 -10.64 -7.17 -0.06
N PRO A 70 -11.68 -6.47 0.39
CA PRO A 70 -11.85 -6.10 1.80
C PRO A 70 -11.92 -7.27 2.76
N PHE A 71 -12.53 -8.39 2.35
CA PHE A 71 -12.65 -9.60 3.19
C PHE A 71 -11.29 -10.23 3.49
N LEU A 72 -10.41 -10.37 2.50
CA LEU A 72 -9.06 -10.90 2.71
C LEU A 72 -8.22 -9.99 3.61
N LYS A 73 -8.40 -8.67 3.48
CA LYS A 73 -7.75 -7.70 4.36
C LYS A 73 -8.23 -7.83 5.81
N PHE A 74 -9.52 -8.05 6.00
CA PHE A 74 -10.10 -8.29 7.32
C PHE A 74 -9.60 -9.62 7.92
N GLU A 75 -9.57 -10.71 7.14
CA GLU A 75 -9.02 -12.01 7.52
C GLU A 75 -7.57 -11.87 8.02
N ARG A 76 -6.70 -11.21 7.26
CA ARG A 76 -5.33 -10.94 7.69
C ARG A 76 -5.26 -10.23 9.04
N LEU A 77 -6.09 -9.21 9.26
CA LEU A 77 -6.13 -8.49 10.52
C LEU A 77 -6.47 -9.43 11.69
N LEU A 78 -7.49 -10.28 11.53
CA LEU A 78 -7.88 -11.27 12.52
C LEU A 78 -6.76 -12.27 12.81
N GLU A 79 -6.20 -12.89 11.79
CA GLU A 79 -5.13 -13.89 11.92
C GLU A 79 -3.88 -13.28 12.54
N THR A 80 -3.53 -12.03 12.19
CA THR A 80 -2.41 -11.32 12.80
C THR A 80 -2.58 -11.21 14.30
N TYR A 81 -3.75 -10.79 14.79
CA TYR A 81 -3.96 -10.67 16.24
C TYR A 81 -3.98 -12.02 16.95
N VAL A 82 -4.52 -13.06 16.34
CA VAL A 82 -4.49 -14.42 16.87
C VAL A 82 -3.04 -14.92 16.95
N ALA A 83 -2.25 -14.72 15.90
CA ALA A 83 -0.86 -15.18 15.83
C ALA A 83 0.07 -14.49 16.87
N PHE A 84 -0.21 -13.24 17.17
CA PHE A 84 0.59 -12.47 18.15
C PHE A 84 0.00 -12.43 19.57
N ALA A 85 -1.13 -13.09 19.83
CA ALA A 85 -1.77 -13.10 21.14
C ALA A 85 -0.79 -13.53 22.27
N PRO A 86 -0.86 -12.91 23.47
CA PRO A 86 -1.80 -11.87 23.90
C PRO A 86 -1.41 -10.43 23.54
N LYS A 87 -0.32 -10.22 22.77
CA LYS A 87 0.11 -8.87 22.38
C LYS A 87 -0.96 -8.19 21.52
N GLY A 88 -1.21 -6.90 21.76
CA GLY A 88 -2.15 -6.11 20.98
C GLY A 88 -3.62 -6.33 21.30
N PHE A 89 -3.99 -7.16 22.27
CA PHE A 89 -5.39 -7.48 22.60
C PHE A 89 -6.25 -6.23 22.86
N ALA A 90 -5.76 -5.26 23.60
CA ALA A 90 -6.49 -4.02 23.88
C ALA A 90 -6.77 -3.20 22.59
N GLN A 91 -5.81 -3.20 21.64
CA GLN A 91 -5.98 -2.55 20.34
C GLN A 91 -6.96 -3.31 19.44
N PHE A 92 -6.87 -4.64 19.45
CA PHE A 92 -7.81 -5.50 18.73
C PHE A 92 -9.25 -5.21 19.16
N VAL A 93 -9.54 -5.24 20.46
CA VAL A 93 -10.89 -4.96 20.99
C VAL A 93 -11.38 -3.57 20.58
N LYS A 94 -10.49 -2.56 20.58
CA LYS A 94 -10.84 -1.19 20.18
C LYS A 94 -11.05 -1.02 18.69
N SER A 95 -10.28 -1.73 17.87
CA SER A 95 -10.31 -1.58 16.41
C SER A 95 -11.34 -2.47 15.74
N MET A 96 -11.69 -3.61 16.36
CA MET A 96 -12.59 -4.60 15.77
C MET A 96 -13.96 -4.05 15.37
N PRO A 97 -14.68 -3.27 16.19
CA PRO A 97 -15.97 -2.71 15.78
C PRO A 97 -15.89 -1.80 14.55
N ILE A 98 -14.79 -1.04 14.44
CA ILE A 98 -14.54 -0.15 13.29
C ILE A 98 -14.31 -0.98 12.04
N TRP A 99 -13.46 -2.02 12.12
CA TRP A 99 -13.15 -2.86 10.96
C TRP A 99 -14.32 -3.72 10.50
N LEU A 100 -15.14 -4.20 11.44
CA LEU A 100 -16.38 -4.89 11.09
C LEU A 100 -17.27 -3.99 10.24
N ASN A 101 -17.49 -2.75 10.65
CA ASN A 101 -18.30 -1.81 9.86
C ASN A 101 -17.64 -1.44 8.53
N ASP A 102 -16.36 -1.06 8.54
CA ASP A 102 -15.71 -0.47 7.38
C ASP A 102 -15.33 -1.52 6.31
N LYS A 103 -15.02 -2.76 6.71
CA LYS A 103 -14.53 -3.78 5.77
C LYS A 103 -15.56 -4.83 5.39
N LEU A 104 -16.34 -5.35 6.35
CA LEU A 104 -17.38 -6.33 6.04
C LEU A 104 -18.53 -5.73 5.21
N PHE A 105 -18.88 -4.48 5.47
CA PHE A 105 -19.98 -3.80 4.77
C PHE A 105 -19.52 -2.92 3.61
N GLN A 106 -18.23 -2.93 3.25
CA GLN A 106 -17.66 -2.07 2.20
C GLN A 106 -18.36 -2.25 0.85
N LYS A 107 -18.72 -3.48 0.46
CA LYS A 107 -19.50 -3.73 -0.77
C LYS A 107 -20.83 -2.99 -0.73
N LYS A 108 -21.57 -3.11 0.39
CA LYS A 108 -22.86 -2.43 0.57
C LYS A 108 -22.70 -0.90 0.57
N GLN A 109 -21.65 -0.40 1.23
CA GLN A 109 -21.34 1.03 1.25
C GLN A 109 -21.06 1.56 -0.17
N LEU A 110 -20.22 0.86 -0.95
CA LEU A 110 -19.95 1.22 -2.35
C LEU A 110 -21.23 1.25 -3.18
N LEU A 111 -22.06 0.21 -3.10
CA LEU A 111 -23.31 0.14 -3.85
C LEU A 111 -24.30 1.25 -3.45
N ASN A 112 -24.38 1.60 -2.18
CA ASN A 112 -25.21 2.72 -1.73
C ASN A 112 -24.73 4.05 -2.30
N ILE A 113 -23.42 4.33 -2.26
CA ILE A 113 -22.85 5.55 -2.82
C ILE A 113 -23.08 5.62 -4.33
N LEU A 114 -22.89 4.52 -5.07
CA LEU A 114 -23.13 4.48 -6.51
C LEU A 114 -24.61 4.75 -6.85
N LYS A 115 -25.54 4.20 -6.09
CA LYS A 115 -26.98 4.47 -6.24
C LYS A 115 -27.40 5.90 -5.88
N GLU A 116 -26.72 6.53 -4.92
CA GLU A 116 -26.93 7.94 -4.58
C GLU A 116 -26.43 8.87 -5.70
N LEU A 117 -25.39 8.45 -6.46
CA LEU A 117 -24.84 9.24 -7.55
C LEU A 117 -25.61 9.09 -8.86
N ASP A 118 -26.21 7.93 -9.09
CA ASP A 118 -27.06 7.65 -10.25
C ASP A 118 -28.22 6.75 -9.80
N SER A 119 -29.44 7.29 -9.76
CA SER A 119 -30.66 6.56 -9.36
C SER A 119 -30.98 5.39 -10.29
N ASP A 120 -30.54 5.46 -11.55
CA ASP A 120 -30.77 4.45 -12.57
C ASP A 120 -29.74 3.30 -12.47
N PHE A 121 -28.67 3.47 -11.66
CA PHE A 121 -27.66 2.46 -11.45
C PHE A 121 -28.22 1.22 -10.76
N GLN A 122 -27.97 0.05 -11.38
CA GLN A 122 -28.31 -1.25 -10.82
C GLN A 122 -27.06 -2.16 -10.83
N ASP A 123 -26.72 -2.74 -9.68
CA ASP A 123 -25.50 -3.57 -9.54
C ASP A 123 -25.52 -4.77 -10.52
N GLN A 124 -26.63 -5.54 -10.55
CA GLN A 124 -26.76 -6.74 -11.40
C GLN A 124 -25.45 -7.58 -11.53
N GLY A 125 -24.61 -7.57 -10.49
CA GLY A 125 -23.31 -8.25 -10.52
C GLY A 125 -22.18 -7.48 -11.22
N LYS A 126 -22.31 -6.18 -11.44
CA LYS A 126 -21.31 -5.33 -12.11
C LYS A 126 -20.10 -4.99 -11.23
N LEU A 127 -20.23 -5.06 -9.88
CA LEU A 127 -19.18 -4.68 -8.94
C LEU A 127 -18.25 -5.86 -8.62
N PHE A 128 -16.99 -5.72 -9.00
CA PHE A 128 -15.90 -6.67 -8.77
C PHE A 128 -14.83 -6.09 -7.84
N PHE A 129 -14.01 -6.98 -7.27
CA PHE A 129 -12.89 -6.64 -6.40
C PHE A 129 -11.62 -7.31 -6.93
N SER A 130 -10.60 -6.53 -7.24
CA SER A 130 -9.28 -7.04 -7.62
C SER A 130 -8.44 -7.30 -6.37
N GLU A 131 -7.39 -8.10 -6.48
CA GLU A 131 -6.35 -8.17 -5.46
C GLU A 131 -5.45 -6.93 -5.54
N HIS A 132 -5.03 -6.43 -4.37
CA HIS A 132 -4.25 -5.20 -4.27
C HIS A 132 -2.95 -5.25 -5.10
N HIS A 133 -2.14 -6.29 -4.91
CA HIS A 133 -0.90 -6.44 -5.67
C HIS A 133 -1.12 -6.76 -7.15
N LEU A 134 -2.22 -7.43 -7.51
CA LEU A 134 -2.60 -7.60 -8.91
C LEU A 134 -2.98 -6.24 -9.54
N SER A 135 -3.66 -5.37 -8.79
CA SER A 135 -3.97 -4.02 -9.24
C SER A 135 -2.70 -3.19 -9.47
N HIS A 136 -1.71 -3.29 -8.57
CA HIS A 136 -0.40 -2.65 -8.75
C HIS A 136 0.32 -3.20 -10.01
N ALA A 137 0.40 -4.52 -10.15
CA ALA A 137 1.08 -5.14 -11.29
C ALA A 137 0.41 -4.76 -12.62
N ALA A 138 -0.93 -4.76 -12.65
CA ALA A 138 -1.71 -4.35 -13.82
C ALA A 138 -1.46 -2.88 -14.19
N SER A 139 -1.40 -1.99 -13.19
CA SER A 139 -1.14 -0.56 -13.42
C SER A 139 0.25 -0.26 -13.99
N ALA A 140 1.21 -1.15 -13.74
CA ALA A 140 2.56 -1.04 -14.31
C ALA A 140 2.66 -1.70 -15.70
N PHE A 141 2.12 -2.90 -15.86
CA PHE A 141 2.30 -3.71 -17.07
C PHE A 141 1.48 -3.23 -18.26
N TYR A 142 0.16 -3.10 -18.11
CA TYR A 142 -0.72 -2.83 -19.26
C TYR A 142 -0.48 -1.46 -19.93
N PRO A 143 -0.14 -0.36 -19.24
CA PRO A 143 0.22 0.89 -19.90
C PRO A 143 1.67 0.92 -20.42
N SER A 144 2.49 -0.11 -20.10
CA SER A 144 3.88 -0.17 -20.54
C SER A 144 4.00 -0.52 -22.03
N PRO A 145 5.14 -0.23 -22.67
CA PRO A 145 5.37 -0.62 -24.06
C PRO A 145 5.79 -2.09 -24.24
N PHE A 146 5.81 -2.89 -23.18
CA PHE A 146 6.35 -4.25 -23.21
C PHE A 146 5.26 -5.28 -23.49
N GLU A 147 5.47 -6.13 -24.50
CA GLU A 147 4.62 -7.30 -24.77
C GLU A 147 4.83 -8.43 -23.75
N GLU A 148 6.03 -8.53 -23.20
CA GLU A 148 6.38 -9.48 -22.15
C GLU A 148 7.34 -8.80 -21.14
N ALA A 149 7.01 -8.91 -19.85
CA ALA A 149 7.82 -8.32 -18.79
C ALA A 149 7.66 -9.05 -17.45
N VAL A 150 8.72 -8.99 -16.64
CA VAL A 150 8.62 -9.25 -15.21
C VAL A 150 8.12 -7.97 -14.53
N VAL A 151 7.16 -8.12 -13.63
CA VAL A 151 6.58 -7.01 -12.88
C VAL A 151 6.82 -7.24 -11.39
N LEU A 152 7.62 -6.35 -10.80
CA LEU A 152 7.87 -6.34 -9.37
C LEU A 152 6.95 -5.31 -8.70
N THR A 153 6.23 -5.73 -7.66
CA THR A 153 5.50 -4.81 -6.78
C THR A 153 6.03 -4.91 -5.36
N ALA A 154 6.23 -3.78 -4.71
CA ALA A 154 6.66 -3.70 -3.32
C ALA A 154 5.85 -2.62 -2.60
N ASP A 155 5.15 -3.00 -1.53
CA ASP A 155 4.24 -2.13 -0.80
C ASP A 155 4.41 -2.29 0.72
N GLY A 156 3.70 -1.50 1.48
CA GLY A 156 3.56 -1.69 2.93
C GLY A 156 2.86 -3.01 3.21
N VAL A 157 1.62 -3.14 2.79
CA VAL A 157 0.85 -4.38 2.84
C VAL A 157 -0.47 -4.25 2.06
N GLY A 158 -0.72 -5.19 1.16
CA GLY A 158 -2.01 -5.41 0.50
C GLY A 158 -2.98 -6.20 1.38
N GLU A 159 -3.58 -7.24 0.85
CA GLU A 159 -4.34 -8.19 1.68
C GLU A 159 -3.37 -8.99 2.56
N TRP A 160 -2.55 -9.82 1.96
CA TRP A 160 -1.47 -10.59 2.59
C TRP A 160 -0.11 -10.25 2.00
N ALA A 161 -0.04 -10.14 0.68
CA ALA A 161 1.18 -9.85 -0.04
C ALA A 161 1.72 -8.45 0.31
N THR A 162 3.04 -8.37 0.40
CA THR A 162 3.82 -7.14 0.62
C THR A 162 4.80 -6.88 -0.51
N THR A 163 5.19 -7.94 -1.21
CA THR A 163 6.04 -7.91 -2.39
C THR A 163 5.58 -9.03 -3.31
N THR A 164 5.39 -8.76 -4.59
CA THR A 164 5.07 -9.80 -5.57
C THR A 164 5.95 -9.70 -6.80
N LEU A 165 6.20 -10.85 -7.41
CA LEU A 165 6.81 -10.96 -8.72
C LEU A 165 5.78 -11.59 -9.65
N ALA A 166 5.38 -10.83 -10.68
CA ALA A 166 4.44 -11.28 -11.69
C ALA A 166 5.12 -11.37 -13.06
N ILE A 167 4.54 -12.16 -13.96
CA ILE A 167 4.91 -12.22 -15.37
C ILE A 167 3.71 -11.73 -16.18
N GLY A 168 3.93 -10.66 -16.93
CA GLY A 168 3.00 -10.15 -17.94
C GLY A 168 3.39 -10.66 -19.32
N LYS A 169 2.39 -11.13 -20.09
CA LYS A 169 2.58 -11.54 -21.49
C LYS A 169 1.31 -11.29 -22.29
N GLY A 170 1.34 -10.32 -23.20
CA GLY A 170 0.17 -9.86 -23.95
C GLY A 170 -0.95 -9.43 -23.01
N LYS A 171 -2.07 -10.16 -23.00
CA LYS A 171 -3.22 -9.87 -22.09
C LYS A 171 -3.17 -10.62 -20.76
N ASN A 172 -2.19 -11.52 -20.57
CA ASN A 172 -2.08 -12.33 -19.36
C ASN A 172 -1.12 -11.68 -18.38
N LEU A 173 -1.52 -11.60 -17.12
CA LEU A 173 -0.71 -11.15 -16.00
C LEU A 173 -0.88 -12.14 -14.85
N GLU A 174 0.21 -12.79 -14.44
CA GLU A 174 0.17 -13.86 -13.44
C GLU A 174 1.21 -13.62 -12.36
N ILE A 175 0.75 -13.58 -11.10
CA ILE A 175 1.65 -13.50 -9.93
C ILE A 175 2.31 -14.87 -9.75
N LYS A 176 3.63 -14.92 -9.71
CA LYS A 176 4.42 -16.14 -9.61
C LYS A 176 5.02 -16.37 -8.23
N LYS A 177 5.40 -15.29 -7.54
CA LYS A 177 5.99 -15.36 -6.20
C LYS A 177 5.46 -14.22 -5.35
N GLU A 178 5.37 -14.46 -4.04
CA GLU A 178 4.91 -13.49 -3.05
C GLU A 178 5.73 -13.55 -1.77
N ILE A 179 5.92 -12.40 -1.15
CA ILE A 179 6.32 -12.28 0.26
C ILE A 179 5.12 -11.72 1.00
N HIS A 180 4.77 -12.34 2.12
CA HIS A 180 3.60 -12.01 2.89
C HIS A 180 3.93 -11.23 4.17
N PHE A 181 2.97 -10.48 4.64
CA PHE A 181 2.97 -9.88 5.97
C PHE A 181 3.26 -10.97 7.05
N PRO A 182 4.08 -10.69 8.08
CA PRO A 182 4.60 -9.38 8.48
C PRO A 182 5.94 -8.97 7.82
N HIS A 183 6.43 -9.73 6.84
CA HIS A 183 7.68 -9.45 6.14
C HIS A 183 7.42 -8.49 4.98
N SER A 184 7.81 -7.23 5.14
CA SER A 184 7.53 -6.16 4.17
C SER A 184 8.70 -5.20 4.06
N LEU A 185 9.16 -4.96 2.84
CA LEU A 185 10.19 -3.97 2.57
C LEU A 185 9.65 -2.54 2.80
N GLY A 186 8.40 -2.29 2.41
CA GLY A 186 7.74 -1.02 2.65
C GLY A 186 7.57 -0.72 4.14
N LEU A 187 7.13 -1.70 4.96
CA LEU A 187 7.04 -1.51 6.42
C LEU A 187 8.41 -1.37 7.08
N LEU A 188 9.45 -2.06 6.58
CA LEU A 188 10.81 -1.84 7.04
C LEU A 188 11.24 -0.39 6.79
N TYR A 189 11.04 0.12 5.57
CA TYR A 189 11.36 1.50 5.22
C TYR A 189 10.55 2.51 6.05
N SER A 190 9.26 2.24 6.26
CA SER A 190 8.39 3.03 7.14
C SER A 190 8.80 2.99 8.61
N ALA A 191 9.38 1.87 9.09
CA ALA A 191 9.92 1.78 10.44
C ALA A 191 11.12 2.74 10.64
N PHE A 192 11.99 2.85 9.64
CA PHE A 192 13.08 3.83 9.64
C PHE A 192 12.57 5.25 9.45
N THR A 193 11.54 5.46 8.63
CA THR A 193 10.84 6.75 8.49
C THR A 193 10.34 7.24 9.86
N TYR A 194 9.66 6.36 10.60
CA TYR A 194 9.21 6.62 11.96
C TYR A 194 10.37 6.91 12.91
N TYR A 195 11.43 6.09 12.88
CA TYR A 195 12.59 6.20 13.76
C TYR A 195 13.32 7.54 13.59
N VAL A 196 13.45 8.01 12.35
CA VAL A 196 14.03 9.34 12.03
C VAL A 196 13.05 10.49 12.34
N GLY A 197 11.83 10.18 12.79
CA GLY A 197 10.82 11.14 13.23
C GLY A 197 10.02 11.78 12.11
N PHE A 198 9.91 11.13 10.96
CA PHE A 198 8.99 11.53 9.91
C PHE A 198 7.65 10.79 10.05
N LYS A 199 6.61 11.37 9.49
CA LYS A 199 5.27 10.78 9.51
C LYS A 199 5.20 9.61 8.52
N VAL A 200 4.85 8.42 9.01
CA VAL A 200 4.62 7.23 8.18
C VAL A 200 3.45 7.45 7.20
N ASN A 201 3.51 6.82 6.04
CA ASN A 201 2.60 6.95 4.89
C ASN A 201 2.62 8.33 4.19
N SER A 202 3.53 9.21 4.59
CA SER A 202 3.68 10.51 3.94
C SER A 202 5.06 11.14 4.14
N GLY A 203 6.00 10.41 4.71
CA GLY A 203 7.34 10.90 5.01
C GLY A 203 8.47 10.02 4.49
N GLU A 204 8.14 8.92 3.83
CA GLU A 204 9.11 8.00 3.24
C GLU A 204 9.99 8.71 2.20
N TYR A 205 9.41 9.59 1.37
CA TYR A 205 10.16 10.40 0.42
C TYR A 205 11.12 11.39 1.11
N LYS A 206 10.83 11.82 2.36
CA LYS A 206 11.74 12.67 3.14
C LYS A 206 12.93 11.87 3.65
N LEU A 207 12.71 10.62 4.05
CA LEU A 207 13.80 9.71 4.42
C LEU A 207 14.70 9.44 3.22
N MET A 208 14.10 9.15 2.05
CA MET A 208 14.83 9.01 0.79
C MET A 208 15.64 10.27 0.45
N GLY A 209 15.02 11.45 0.55
CA GLY A 209 15.69 12.74 0.32
C GLY A 209 16.77 13.08 1.34
N LEU A 210 16.74 12.47 2.54
CA LEU A 210 17.77 12.63 3.57
C LEU A 210 18.99 11.73 3.34
N ALA A 211 18.81 10.58 2.70
CA ALA A 211 19.84 9.56 2.50
C ALA A 211 21.12 10.08 1.82
N PRO A 212 21.09 10.96 0.78
CA PRO A 212 22.29 11.49 0.14
C PRO A 212 23.20 12.33 1.05
N TYR A 213 22.71 12.78 2.20
CA TYR A 213 23.48 13.57 3.17
C TYR A 213 24.21 12.72 4.21
N GLY A 214 24.01 11.37 4.19
CA GLY A 214 24.59 10.42 5.13
C GLY A 214 25.56 9.44 4.49
N GLU A 215 26.22 8.66 5.34
CA GLU A 215 27.01 7.50 4.96
C GLU A 215 26.32 6.21 5.42
N PRO A 216 26.35 5.11 4.64
CA PRO A 216 25.60 3.89 4.96
C PRO A 216 26.30 3.02 6.03
N LYS A 217 26.69 3.62 7.16
CA LYS A 217 27.47 3.02 8.27
C LYS A 217 26.74 1.87 8.95
N TYR A 218 25.41 1.92 8.98
CA TYR A 218 24.57 0.95 9.69
C TYR A 218 24.05 -0.18 8.79
N SER A 219 24.38 -0.21 7.49
CA SER A 219 23.85 -1.21 6.56
C SER A 219 24.17 -2.65 6.98
N LYS A 220 25.39 -2.89 7.50
CA LYS A 220 25.77 -4.21 8.03
C LYS A 220 24.94 -4.57 9.25
N LEU A 221 24.79 -3.64 10.19
CA LEU A 221 24.01 -3.84 11.41
C LEU A 221 22.53 -4.15 11.11
N ILE A 222 21.94 -3.46 10.12
CA ILE A 222 20.59 -3.73 9.64
C ILE A 222 20.47 -5.15 9.10
N LYS A 223 21.36 -5.56 8.22
CA LYS A 223 21.34 -6.91 7.61
C LYS A 223 21.57 -8.03 8.61
N GLU A 224 22.41 -7.84 9.61
CA GLU A 224 22.70 -8.85 10.62
C GLU A 224 21.61 -9.03 11.68
N ASN A 225 20.79 -7.99 11.93
CA ASN A 225 19.84 -8.01 13.07
C ASN A 225 18.38 -7.90 12.65
N LEU A 226 18.05 -7.10 11.63
CA LEU A 226 16.68 -6.72 11.30
C LEU A 226 16.09 -7.52 10.15
N ILE A 227 16.93 -8.00 9.22
CA ILE A 227 16.47 -8.64 7.98
C ILE A 227 17.43 -9.74 7.54
N ASP A 228 16.87 -10.92 7.24
CA ASP A 228 17.58 -12.02 6.61
C ASP A 228 17.25 -12.00 5.11
N ILE A 229 18.27 -11.74 4.27
CA ILE A 229 18.14 -11.61 2.80
C ILE A 229 18.75 -12.85 2.14
N LYS A 230 17.96 -13.53 1.31
CA LYS A 230 18.41 -14.70 0.54
C LYS A 230 19.09 -14.28 -0.77
N GLU A 231 19.69 -15.25 -1.45
CA GLU A 231 20.39 -15.04 -2.73
C GLU A 231 19.43 -14.55 -3.84
N ASP A 232 18.19 -15.03 -3.84
CA ASP A 232 17.14 -14.66 -4.80
C ASP A 232 16.43 -13.35 -4.45
N GLY A 233 16.92 -12.60 -3.47
CA GLY A 233 16.33 -11.35 -3.01
C GLY A 233 15.17 -11.53 -2.03
N SER A 234 14.63 -12.74 -1.86
CA SER A 234 13.59 -12.96 -0.84
C SER A 234 14.13 -12.69 0.56
N PHE A 235 13.27 -12.24 1.47
CA PHE A 235 13.72 -11.80 2.79
C PHE A 235 12.72 -12.11 3.89
N LYS A 236 13.22 -12.12 5.12
CA LYS A 236 12.42 -12.19 6.35
C LYS A 236 12.86 -11.13 7.35
N LEU A 237 11.91 -10.39 7.92
CA LEU A 237 12.17 -9.42 8.97
C LEU A 237 12.20 -10.09 10.35
N ASN A 238 13.11 -9.66 11.21
CA ASN A 238 13.15 -10.09 12.60
C ASN A 238 12.13 -9.29 13.42
N GLN A 239 10.94 -9.88 13.63
CA GLN A 239 9.81 -9.23 14.30
C GLN A 239 10.07 -8.83 15.77
N ASN A 240 11.20 -9.24 16.37
CA ASN A 240 11.56 -8.83 17.72
C ASN A 240 11.89 -7.34 17.85
N TYR A 241 12.14 -6.64 16.76
CA TYR A 241 12.50 -5.22 16.72
C TYR A 241 11.34 -4.30 16.32
N PHE A 242 10.22 -4.85 15.89
CA PHE A 242 9.09 -4.11 15.33
C PHE A 242 7.82 -4.29 16.16
N ASP A 243 6.98 -3.25 16.20
CA ASP A 243 5.69 -3.27 16.88
C ASP A 243 4.51 -3.03 15.94
N TYR A 244 4.75 -2.88 14.63
CA TYR A 244 3.69 -2.51 13.67
C TYR A 244 2.61 -3.59 13.48
N ALA A 245 2.94 -4.86 13.77
CA ALA A 245 1.98 -5.95 13.60
C ALA A 245 0.79 -5.85 14.57
N THR A 246 1.03 -5.41 15.80
CA THR A 246 0.03 -5.39 16.89
C THR A 246 0.02 -4.11 17.71
N GLY A 247 0.92 -3.17 17.41
CA GLY A 247 1.11 -1.92 18.14
C GLY A 247 0.74 -0.67 17.35
N LEU A 248 0.81 0.47 18.05
CA LEU A 248 0.62 1.81 17.46
C LEU A 248 1.95 2.45 17.04
N ARG A 249 3.07 1.73 17.21
CA ARG A 249 4.42 2.19 16.88
C ARG A 249 5.01 1.27 15.82
N MET A 250 5.94 1.80 15.04
CA MET A 250 6.64 1.00 14.04
C MET A 250 7.78 0.20 14.65
N THR A 251 8.50 0.80 15.61
CA THR A 251 9.68 0.23 16.27
C THR A 251 9.51 0.14 17.79
N ASN A 252 10.31 -0.67 18.45
CA ASN A 252 10.31 -0.86 19.89
C ASN A 252 11.67 -0.49 20.54
N LYS A 253 11.79 -0.71 21.86
CA LYS A 253 13.01 -0.39 22.61
C LYS A 253 14.23 -1.19 22.15
N LYS A 254 14.06 -2.43 21.64
CA LYS A 254 15.19 -3.22 21.12
C LYS A 254 15.76 -2.58 19.85
N PHE A 255 14.89 -2.04 18.99
CA PHE A 255 15.30 -1.28 17.81
C PHE A 255 16.12 -0.06 18.22
N ASN A 256 15.64 0.71 19.20
CA ASN A 256 16.36 1.88 19.72
C ASN A 256 17.73 1.49 20.29
N SER A 257 17.79 0.42 21.09
CA SER A 257 19.03 -0.07 21.68
C SER A 257 20.04 -0.55 20.62
N LEU A 258 19.57 -1.12 19.51
CA LEU A 258 20.43 -1.56 18.41
C LEU A 258 21.24 -0.40 17.80
N PHE A 259 20.62 0.77 17.67
CA PHE A 259 21.25 1.97 17.12
C PHE A 259 21.80 2.94 18.18
N GLY A 260 21.58 2.64 19.47
CA GLY A 260 22.10 3.42 20.60
C GLY A 260 21.39 4.75 20.85
N GLN A 261 20.27 5.02 20.18
CA GLN A 261 19.46 6.23 20.36
C GLN A 261 17.97 5.92 20.31
N ASP A 262 17.15 6.74 20.95
CA ASP A 262 15.69 6.68 20.84
C ASP A 262 15.22 7.25 19.50
N ALA A 263 14.00 6.84 19.10
CA ALA A 263 13.35 7.43 17.92
C ALA A 263 13.20 8.95 18.09
N ARG A 264 13.56 9.70 17.06
CA ARG A 264 13.55 11.17 17.09
C ARG A 264 12.12 11.73 17.29
N ASP A 265 11.94 12.60 18.25
CA ASP A 265 10.75 13.45 18.37
C ASP A 265 10.92 14.69 17.46
N SER A 266 10.20 14.73 16.35
CA SER A 266 10.32 15.82 15.36
C SER A 266 9.94 17.22 15.90
N LYS A 267 9.24 17.28 17.05
CA LYS A 267 8.86 18.55 17.70
C LYS A 267 9.96 19.10 18.61
N LYS A 268 10.86 18.24 19.10
CA LYS A 268 11.88 18.59 20.10
C LYS A 268 13.29 18.48 19.55
N ASP A 269 13.53 17.51 18.67
CA ASP A 269 14.88 17.14 18.26
C ASP A 269 15.18 17.64 16.84
N LYS A 270 16.41 18.08 16.61
CA LYS A 270 16.91 18.40 15.27
C LYS A 270 17.39 17.16 14.56
N LEU A 271 17.41 17.19 13.23
CA LEU A 271 18.11 16.19 12.43
C LEU A 271 19.63 16.36 12.64
N THR A 272 20.33 15.24 12.81
CA THR A 272 21.78 15.18 13.00
C THR A 272 22.40 14.25 11.97
N GLN A 273 23.74 14.19 11.90
CA GLN A 273 24.46 13.27 11.03
C GLN A 273 24.06 11.82 11.26
N PHE A 274 23.76 11.43 12.50
CA PHE A 274 23.25 10.10 12.83
C PHE A 274 21.98 9.75 12.04
N HIS A 275 21.01 10.65 11.97
CA HIS A 275 19.77 10.44 11.22
C HIS A 275 19.99 10.35 9.71
N MET A 276 20.97 11.11 9.19
CA MET A 276 21.38 11.06 7.77
C MET A 276 22.06 9.71 7.46
N ASP A 277 22.95 9.23 8.33
CA ASP A 277 23.62 7.94 8.20
C ASP A 277 22.65 6.75 8.31
N ILE A 278 21.64 6.86 9.18
CA ILE A 278 20.53 5.89 9.25
C ILE A 278 19.73 5.86 7.94
N ALA A 279 19.38 7.04 7.40
CA ALA A 279 18.67 7.14 6.13
C ALA A 279 19.47 6.56 4.97
N ALA A 280 20.74 6.90 4.84
CA ALA A 280 21.66 6.33 3.85
C ALA A 280 21.78 4.80 3.98
N SER A 281 21.79 4.29 5.22
CA SER A 281 21.95 2.86 5.49
C SER A 281 20.75 2.05 5.05
N ILE A 282 19.53 2.48 5.39
CA ILE A 282 18.31 1.77 4.97
C ILE A 282 18.08 1.93 3.47
N GLN A 283 18.40 3.09 2.88
CA GLN A 283 18.33 3.28 1.43
C GLN A 283 19.20 2.26 0.71
N LYS A 284 20.47 2.11 1.11
CA LYS A 284 21.39 1.12 0.53
C LYS A 284 20.89 -0.32 0.67
N VAL A 285 20.35 -0.69 1.83
CA VAL A 285 19.79 -2.04 2.04
C VAL A 285 18.55 -2.28 1.16
N THR A 286 17.69 -1.28 1.03
CA THR A 286 16.51 -1.36 0.16
C THR A 286 16.90 -1.55 -1.31
N GLU A 287 17.86 -0.77 -1.80
CA GLU A 287 18.40 -0.88 -3.16
C GLU A 287 19.00 -2.27 -3.42
N GLU A 288 19.78 -2.81 -2.47
CA GLU A 288 20.35 -4.15 -2.57
C GLU A 288 19.29 -5.24 -2.73
N ILE A 289 18.19 -5.14 -1.98
CA ILE A 289 17.08 -6.09 -2.04
C ILE A 289 16.34 -5.99 -3.37
N ILE A 290 15.98 -4.79 -3.79
CA ILE A 290 15.24 -4.56 -5.05
C ILE A 290 16.07 -5.03 -6.26
N LEU A 291 17.39 -4.82 -6.24
CA LEU A 291 18.27 -5.27 -7.33
C LEU A 291 18.47 -6.80 -7.36
N LYS A 292 18.23 -7.49 -6.25
CA LYS A 292 18.28 -8.97 -6.20
C LYS A 292 16.97 -9.63 -6.61
N LEU A 293 15.84 -9.00 -6.30
CA LEU A 293 14.50 -9.45 -6.70
C LEU A 293 14.31 -9.35 -8.22
#